data_4e878fb1db32cfdfa228952e18037291
#
_entry.id   4e878fb1db32cfdfa228952e18037291
#
_cell.length_a   1.000
_cell.length_b   1.000
_cell.length_c   1.000
_cell.angle_alpha   90.00
_cell.angle_beta   90.00
_cell.angle_gamma   90.00
#
_symmetry.space_group_name_H-M   'P 1'
#
loop_
_entity.id
_entity.type
_entity.pdbx_description
1 polymer ?
#
loop_
_entity_poly.entity_id
_entity_poly.type
_entity_poly.pdbx_seq_one_letter_code
_entity_poly.pdbx_strand_id
1 'polypeptide(L)'
;MKKRKWTICTFSLILSLLLSSCLKRGDVLMKITVLQAGKADAIVIQSQGHTVLIDTGLEEDSSSLLQELDTLEADTVDVMILTHFDKDHAGGAAAVLANYDVGTVYTTYEADDGVDLSDVLAGAGLSALAVTAEKDVTFTIGSASYTIEGAEGGYDENKDNNSSLITTVSCGTKTYLFMGDAQKYRIEEYLEKHNETVDFLKVPYHGHYMSCLKELYRVLQPSASVITCSDTEPQESELNKSEKLLKQYGSVYRTSDGTVTVYCYQNAFTVEQ
;
A
#
# COMPACT_ATOMS: atom_id res chain seq x y z
N MET A 1 -80.20 34.10 -5.38
CA MET A 1 -78.88 34.44 -4.80
C MET A 1 -78.08 33.16 -4.52
N LYS A 2 -77.13 32.78 -5.37
CA LYS A 2 -76.30 31.60 -5.22
C LYS A 2 -74.97 32.01 -4.56
N LYS A 3 -74.70 31.51 -3.33
CA LYS A 3 -73.42 31.71 -2.64
C LYS A 3 -72.36 30.77 -3.25
N ARG A 4 -71.33 31.34 -3.87
CA ARG A 4 -70.16 30.62 -4.35
C ARG A 4 -69.23 30.30 -3.14
N LYS A 5 -69.07 29.01 -2.84
CA LYS A 5 -68.06 28.57 -1.88
C LYS A 5 -66.69 28.56 -2.57
N TRP A 6 -65.75 29.34 -2.09
CA TRP A 6 -64.36 29.27 -2.49
C TRP A 6 -63.65 28.14 -1.67
N THR A 7 -63.25 27.17 -2.41
CA THR A 7 -62.40 26.13 -1.83
C THR A 7 -60.94 26.58 -1.94
N ILE A 8 -60.31 26.90 -0.84
CA ILE A 8 -58.90 27.23 -0.77
C ILE A 8 -58.13 25.90 -0.82
N CYS A 9 -57.52 25.60 -1.97
CA CYS A 9 -56.51 24.53 -2.08
C CYS A 9 -55.21 25.04 -1.47
N THR A 10 -54.91 24.62 -0.28
CA THR A 10 -53.56 24.76 0.31
C THR A 10 -52.62 23.81 -0.38
N PHE A 11 -51.84 24.33 -1.30
CA PHE A 11 -50.68 23.62 -1.87
C PHE A 11 -49.61 23.53 -0.77
N SER A 12 -49.55 22.37 -0.10
CA SER A 12 -48.48 22.06 0.81
C SER A 12 -47.21 21.79 0.00
N LEU A 13 -46.37 22.81 -0.13
CA LEU A 13 -45.05 22.70 -0.73
C LEU A 13 -44.17 21.96 0.26
N ILE A 14 -44.10 20.63 0.12
CA ILE A 14 -43.07 19.82 0.81
C ILE A 14 -41.75 20.16 0.12
N LEU A 15 -41.10 21.19 0.62
CA LEU A 15 -39.70 21.47 0.32
C LEU A 15 -38.89 20.37 1.00
N SER A 16 -38.65 19.27 0.28
CA SER A 16 -37.66 18.28 0.66
C SER A 16 -36.28 18.96 0.62
N LEU A 17 -35.88 19.52 1.74
CA LEU A 17 -34.48 19.84 2.02
C LEU A 17 -33.73 18.54 1.92
N LEU A 18 -33.21 18.25 0.74
CA LEU A 18 -32.03 17.40 0.58
C LEU A 18 -30.90 18.14 1.30
N LEU A 19 -30.79 17.91 2.61
CA LEU A 19 -29.58 18.10 3.35
C LEU A 19 -28.58 17.07 2.77
N SER A 20 -28.01 17.42 1.61
CA SER A 20 -26.71 16.93 1.22
C SER A 20 -25.78 17.40 2.34
N SER A 21 -25.61 16.55 3.34
CA SER A 21 -24.52 16.70 4.29
C SER A 21 -23.24 16.51 3.47
N CYS A 22 -22.73 17.62 2.91
CA CYS A 22 -21.30 17.74 2.67
C CYS A 22 -20.67 17.56 4.05
N LEU A 23 -20.40 16.31 4.43
CA LEU A 23 -19.35 16.02 5.37
C LEU A 23 -18.14 16.76 4.79
N LYS A 24 -17.73 17.85 5.44
CA LYS A 24 -16.41 18.41 5.18
C LYS A 24 -15.46 17.25 5.41
N ARG A 25 -14.92 16.67 4.33
CA ARG A 25 -13.75 15.83 4.44
C ARG A 25 -12.75 16.68 5.23
N GLY A 26 -12.30 16.20 6.37
CA GLY A 26 -11.23 16.85 7.14
C GLY A 26 -9.99 17.00 6.26
N ASP A 27 -8.96 17.61 6.78
CA ASP A 27 -7.69 17.72 6.09
C ASP A 27 -7.14 16.31 5.82
N VAL A 28 -6.51 16.13 4.65
CA VAL A 28 -5.80 14.90 4.30
C VAL A 28 -4.57 14.80 5.20
N LEU A 29 -4.50 13.77 6.01
CA LEU A 29 -3.38 13.52 6.94
C LEU A 29 -2.24 12.77 6.25
N MET A 30 -2.60 11.86 5.33
CA MET A 30 -1.65 11.03 4.59
C MET A 30 -2.23 10.65 3.24
N LYS A 31 -1.38 10.57 2.23
CA LYS A 31 -1.69 10.08 0.90
C LYS A 31 -0.81 8.87 0.59
N ILE A 32 -1.41 7.79 0.10
CA ILE A 32 -0.71 6.61 -0.38
C ILE A 32 -0.97 6.53 -1.88
N THR A 33 0.09 6.39 -2.67
CA THR A 33 0.00 6.22 -4.12
C THR A 33 0.66 4.89 -4.49
N VAL A 34 -0.14 3.91 -4.91
CA VAL A 34 0.34 2.62 -5.42
C VAL A 34 0.43 2.73 -6.92
N LEU A 35 1.64 2.75 -7.44
CA LEU A 35 1.91 3.08 -8.84
C LEU A 35 1.49 1.95 -9.79
N GLN A 36 1.07 2.32 -11.00
CA GLN A 36 0.89 1.39 -12.11
C GLN A 36 2.28 1.05 -12.68
N ALA A 37 2.91 0.03 -12.12
CA ALA A 37 4.27 -0.41 -12.48
C ALA A 37 4.29 -1.85 -13.02
N GLY A 38 3.22 -2.28 -13.73
CA GLY A 38 3.07 -3.67 -14.15
C GLY A 38 2.93 -4.61 -12.95
N LYS A 39 3.56 -5.80 -13.03
CA LYS A 39 3.68 -6.70 -11.89
C LYS A 39 4.93 -6.30 -11.08
N ALA A 40 4.89 -5.16 -10.44
CA ALA A 40 5.97 -4.68 -9.58
C ALA A 40 5.38 -3.81 -8.46
N ASP A 41 6.08 -3.68 -7.36
CA ASP A 41 5.68 -2.82 -6.26
C ASP A 41 6.50 -1.52 -6.27
N ALA A 42 5.78 -0.40 -6.30
CA ALA A 42 6.32 0.93 -6.03
C ALA A 42 5.21 1.75 -5.36
N ILE A 43 5.38 2.08 -4.09
CA ILE A 43 4.33 2.68 -3.27
C ILE A 43 4.89 3.91 -2.57
N VAL A 44 4.31 5.07 -2.87
CA VAL A 44 4.71 6.35 -2.29
C VAL A 44 3.72 6.75 -1.21
N ILE A 45 4.20 7.00 0.00
CA ILE A 45 3.38 7.46 1.13
C ILE A 45 3.85 8.86 1.53
N GLN A 46 2.95 9.84 1.44
CA GLN A 46 3.23 11.24 1.76
C GLN A 46 2.40 11.71 2.94
N SER A 47 3.04 12.39 3.89
CA SER A 47 2.38 12.99 5.05
C SER A 47 3.13 14.23 5.52
N GLN A 48 2.47 15.39 5.52
CA GLN A 48 3.01 16.66 6.02
C GLN A 48 4.37 17.06 5.41
N GLY A 49 4.56 16.85 4.11
CA GLY A 49 5.79 17.21 3.40
C GLY A 49 6.90 16.16 3.50
N HIS A 50 6.64 15.03 4.11
CA HIS A 50 7.54 13.88 4.20
C HIS A 50 7.14 12.79 3.22
N THR A 51 8.11 12.02 2.74
CA THR A 51 7.91 10.91 1.81
C THR A 51 8.53 9.61 2.33
N VAL A 52 7.73 8.55 2.35
CA VAL A 52 8.18 7.17 2.56
C VAL A 52 7.91 6.39 1.28
N LEU A 53 8.90 5.64 0.81
CA LEU A 53 8.81 4.78 -0.36
C LEU A 53 8.88 3.33 0.08
N ILE A 54 7.87 2.53 -0.29
CA ILE A 54 7.89 1.07 -0.11
C ILE A 54 8.07 0.44 -1.47
N ASP A 55 9.17 -0.25 -1.66
CA ASP A 55 9.65 -0.83 -2.91
C ASP A 55 9.83 0.18 -4.05
N THR A 56 10.53 -0.20 -5.10
CA THR A 56 11.00 0.70 -6.15
C THR A 56 10.72 0.20 -7.56
N GLY A 57 10.02 -0.93 -7.69
CA GLY A 57 9.73 -1.53 -8.99
C GLY A 57 10.96 -2.07 -9.71
N LEU A 58 10.80 -2.29 -11.02
CA LEU A 58 11.84 -2.79 -11.90
C LEU A 58 12.89 -1.71 -12.22
N GLU A 59 14.13 -2.12 -12.48
CA GLU A 59 15.21 -1.23 -12.93
C GLU A 59 14.88 -0.51 -14.25
N GLU A 60 14.32 -1.24 -15.21
CA GLU A 60 13.92 -0.70 -16.51
C GLU A 60 12.82 0.37 -16.42
N ASP A 61 12.02 0.36 -15.36
CA ASP A 61 10.93 1.32 -15.11
C ASP A 61 11.35 2.48 -14.20
N SER A 62 12.62 2.55 -13.78
CA SER A 62 13.13 3.56 -12.85
C SER A 62 12.86 5.00 -13.31
N SER A 63 12.92 5.27 -14.61
CA SER A 63 12.62 6.61 -15.13
C SER A 63 11.15 7.00 -14.89
N SER A 64 10.25 6.05 -14.96
CA SER A 64 8.82 6.28 -14.66
C SER A 64 8.61 6.52 -13.16
N LEU A 65 9.28 5.74 -12.29
CA LEU A 65 9.25 5.95 -10.85
C LEU A 65 9.75 7.36 -10.47
N LEU A 66 10.90 7.80 -11.02
CA LEU A 66 11.45 9.13 -10.76
C LEU A 66 10.49 10.23 -11.23
N GLN A 67 9.89 10.07 -12.42
CA GLN A 67 8.88 11.01 -12.92
C GLN A 67 7.64 11.07 -12.03
N GLU A 68 7.20 9.94 -11.47
CA GLU A 68 6.08 9.93 -10.53
C GLU A 68 6.44 10.60 -9.20
N LEU A 69 7.63 10.38 -8.66
CA LEU A 69 8.11 11.08 -7.47
C LEU A 69 8.17 12.59 -7.69
N ASP A 70 8.66 13.05 -8.86
CA ASP A 70 8.66 14.47 -9.23
C ASP A 70 7.21 15.02 -9.35
N THR A 71 6.29 14.26 -9.96
CA THR A 71 4.89 14.63 -10.11
C THR A 71 4.18 14.73 -8.75
N LEU A 72 4.60 13.90 -7.81
CA LEU A 72 4.12 13.90 -6.43
C LEU A 72 4.81 14.96 -5.56
N GLU A 73 5.69 15.77 -6.16
CA GLU A 73 6.46 16.83 -5.48
C GLU A 73 7.26 16.30 -4.27
N ALA A 74 7.88 15.12 -4.43
CA ALA A 74 8.75 14.54 -3.42
C ALA A 74 10.13 15.21 -3.49
N ASP A 75 10.44 16.09 -2.55
CA ASP A 75 11.77 16.75 -2.48
C ASP A 75 12.85 15.79 -1.97
N THR A 76 12.51 14.91 -1.06
CA THR A 76 13.38 13.91 -0.42
C THR A 76 12.61 12.60 -0.19
N VAL A 77 13.33 11.51 0.04
CA VAL A 77 12.77 10.25 0.53
C VAL A 77 13.27 10.04 1.95
N ASP A 78 12.44 10.39 2.95
CA ASP A 78 12.85 10.27 4.36
C ASP A 78 13.18 8.82 4.73
N VAL A 79 12.38 7.87 4.23
CA VAL A 79 12.58 6.44 4.44
C VAL A 79 12.26 5.68 3.15
N MET A 80 13.14 4.78 2.76
CA MET A 80 12.90 3.76 1.75
C MET A 80 12.84 2.39 2.43
N ILE A 81 11.80 1.62 2.17
CA ILE A 81 11.59 0.27 2.70
C ILE A 81 11.65 -0.68 1.51
N LEU A 82 12.65 -1.53 1.46
CA LEU A 82 12.75 -2.60 0.48
C LEU A 82 12.27 -3.88 1.15
N THR A 83 11.08 -4.36 0.75
CA THR A 83 10.44 -5.50 1.40
C THR A 83 11.29 -6.75 1.26
N HIS A 84 11.85 -6.97 0.08
CA HIS A 84 12.82 -8.03 -0.25
C HIS A 84 13.60 -7.62 -1.51
N PHE A 85 14.52 -8.48 -1.97
CA PHE A 85 15.48 -8.10 -3.01
C PHE A 85 15.11 -8.55 -4.43
N ASP A 86 13.91 -9.07 -4.67
CA ASP A 86 13.46 -9.38 -6.01
C ASP A 86 13.44 -8.13 -6.90
N LYS A 87 13.73 -8.29 -8.18
CA LYS A 87 13.95 -7.19 -9.13
C LYS A 87 12.73 -6.29 -9.29
N ASP A 88 11.54 -6.84 -9.19
CA ASP A 88 10.27 -6.12 -9.27
C ASP A 88 9.90 -5.39 -7.97
N HIS A 89 10.78 -5.42 -6.97
CA HIS A 89 10.68 -4.67 -5.71
C HIS A 89 11.88 -3.73 -5.49
N ALA A 90 13.10 -4.24 -5.62
CA ALA A 90 14.32 -3.49 -5.33
C ALA A 90 15.04 -2.93 -6.58
N GLY A 91 14.56 -3.23 -7.79
CA GLY A 91 15.26 -2.91 -9.04
C GLY A 91 15.52 -1.43 -9.26
N GLY A 92 14.58 -0.55 -8.89
CA GLY A 92 14.72 0.89 -9.03
C GLY A 92 15.53 1.59 -7.92
N ALA A 93 15.97 0.85 -6.88
CA ALA A 93 16.61 1.45 -5.70
C ALA A 93 17.85 2.29 -6.04
N ALA A 94 18.70 1.81 -6.95
CA ALA A 94 19.88 2.54 -7.41
C ALA A 94 19.52 3.90 -8.01
N ALA A 95 18.47 3.96 -8.82
CA ALA A 95 18.02 5.19 -9.46
C ALA A 95 17.47 6.19 -8.43
N VAL A 96 16.71 5.73 -7.44
CA VAL A 96 16.22 6.59 -6.35
C VAL A 96 17.39 7.14 -5.55
N LEU A 97 18.34 6.31 -5.13
CA LEU A 97 19.52 6.74 -4.38
C LEU A 97 20.44 7.71 -5.14
N ALA A 98 20.45 7.64 -6.48
CA ALA A 98 21.24 8.54 -7.30
C ALA A 98 20.57 9.91 -7.54
N ASN A 99 19.25 10.03 -7.37
CA ASN A 99 18.49 11.24 -7.74
C ASN A 99 17.83 11.94 -6.55
N TYR A 100 17.67 11.26 -5.41
CA TYR A 100 17.02 11.80 -4.21
C TYR A 100 17.93 11.69 -2.98
N ASP A 101 17.80 12.65 -2.09
CA ASP A 101 18.34 12.51 -0.72
C ASP A 101 17.46 11.49 0.03
N VAL A 102 18.05 10.32 0.32
CA VAL A 102 17.39 9.24 1.06
C VAL A 102 17.90 9.21 2.49
N GLY A 103 16.98 9.34 3.47
CA GLY A 103 17.36 9.42 4.89
C GLY A 103 17.77 8.07 5.48
N THR A 104 16.92 7.05 5.34
CA THR A 104 17.18 5.69 5.86
C THR A 104 16.62 4.66 4.88
N VAL A 105 17.34 3.56 4.69
CA VAL A 105 16.87 2.40 3.93
C VAL A 105 16.68 1.23 4.88
N TYR A 106 15.45 0.74 5.03
CA TYR A 106 15.18 -0.51 5.73
C TYR A 106 15.12 -1.66 4.73
N THR A 107 15.79 -2.76 5.06
CA THR A 107 15.86 -3.96 4.22
C THR A 107 15.65 -5.21 5.05
N THR A 108 15.30 -6.30 4.40
CA THR A 108 15.40 -7.65 4.95
C THR A 108 16.86 -8.16 4.88
N TYR A 109 17.08 -9.41 5.25
CA TYR A 109 18.38 -10.06 5.04
C TYR A 109 18.56 -10.37 3.54
N GLU A 110 19.84 -10.41 3.08
CA GLU A 110 20.16 -10.75 1.70
C GLU A 110 19.65 -12.17 1.35
N ALA A 111 19.09 -12.29 0.15
CA ALA A 111 18.70 -13.53 -0.46
C ALA A 111 19.58 -13.85 -1.66
N ASP A 112 19.63 -15.12 -2.07
CA ASP A 112 20.65 -15.63 -3.00
C ASP A 112 20.52 -15.10 -4.45
N ASP A 113 19.35 -14.57 -4.88
CA ASP A 113 19.03 -14.28 -6.30
C ASP A 113 18.55 -12.83 -6.60
N GLY A 114 18.54 -11.92 -5.63
CA GLY A 114 17.99 -10.57 -5.75
C GLY A 114 18.97 -9.51 -6.24
N VAL A 115 18.57 -8.25 -6.09
CA VAL A 115 19.43 -7.07 -6.31
C VAL A 115 20.48 -7.02 -5.19
N ASP A 116 21.76 -6.91 -5.53
CA ASP A 116 22.82 -6.71 -4.55
C ASP A 116 22.81 -5.25 -4.07
N LEU A 117 22.04 -4.99 -3.01
CA LEU A 117 21.93 -3.65 -2.43
C LEU A 117 23.26 -3.18 -1.86
N SER A 118 24.14 -4.08 -1.39
CA SER A 118 25.44 -3.71 -0.83
C SER A 118 26.31 -3.06 -1.90
N ASP A 119 26.30 -3.58 -3.12
CA ASP A 119 27.00 -3.00 -4.27
C ASP A 119 26.37 -1.67 -4.71
N VAL A 120 25.04 -1.56 -4.70
CA VAL A 120 24.30 -0.33 -5.01
C VAL A 120 24.63 0.77 -4.01
N LEU A 121 24.58 0.47 -2.71
CA LEU A 121 24.89 1.41 -1.64
C LEU A 121 26.36 1.81 -1.64
N ALA A 122 27.28 0.86 -1.87
CA ALA A 122 28.71 1.10 -1.95
C ALA A 122 29.05 1.98 -3.18
N GLY A 123 28.44 1.69 -4.33
CA GLY A 123 28.61 2.48 -5.55
C GLY A 123 28.11 3.92 -5.40
N ALA A 124 27.07 4.15 -4.61
CA ALA A 124 26.55 5.47 -4.26
C ALA A 124 27.29 6.13 -3.06
N GLY A 125 28.23 5.45 -2.41
CA GLY A 125 28.92 5.95 -1.21
C GLY A 125 28.03 5.96 0.05
N LEU A 126 26.96 5.18 0.07
CA LEU A 126 25.87 5.26 1.05
C LEU A 126 25.73 4.04 1.96
N SER A 127 26.76 3.19 2.06
CA SER A 127 26.74 1.92 2.83
C SER A 127 26.30 2.04 4.30
N ALA A 128 26.27 3.25 4.86
CA ALA A 128 25.82 3.48 6.24
C ALA A 128 24.29 3.71 6.37
N LEU A 129 23.55 3.83 5.26
CA LEU A 129 22.11 4.13 5.25
C LEU A 129 21.22 2.90 5.44
N ALA A 130 21.72 1.71 5.06
CA ALA A 130 20.91 0.49 5.12
C ALA A 130 20.89 -0.09 6.53
N VAL A 131 19.68 -0.39 6.99
CA VAL A 131 19.40 -1.06 8.27
C VAL A 131 18.63 -2.32 7.97
N THR A 132 19.21 -3.48 8.26
CA THR A 132 18.50 -4.75 8.18
C THR A 132 17.53 -4.86 9.35
N ALA A 133 16.25 -5.01 9.06
CA ALA A 133 15.21 -5.13 10.07
C ALA A 133 15.15 -6.59 10.60
N GLU A 134 16.10 -6.98 11.44
CA GLU A 134 16.08 -8.28 12.15
C GLU A 134 15.02 -8.34 13.26
N LYS A 135 14.48 -7.19 13.65
CA LYS A 135 13.44 -7.01 14.69
C LYS A 135 12.49 -5.93 14.24
N ASP A 136 11.35 -5.89 14.88
CA ASP A 136 10.37 -4.84 14.63
C ASP A 136 10.95 -3.45 14.84
N VAL A 137 10.77 -2.60 13.84
CA VAL A 137 11.18 -1.19 13.85
C VAL A 137 9.94 -0.33 13.86
N THR A 138 9.89 0.65 14.77
CA THR A 138 8.79 1.61 14.84
C THR A 138 9.30 3.04 14.74
N PHE A 139 8.62 3.87 13.95
CA PHE A 139 8.89 5.29 13.84
C PHE A 139 7.62 6.06 13.46
N THR A 140 7.68 7.39 13.55
CA THR A 140 6.58 8.27 13.14
C THR A 140 7.12 9.29 12.15
N ILE A 141 6.41 9.45 11.02
CA ILE A 141 6.68 10.47 9.99
C ILE A 141 5.39 11.20 9.68
N GLY A 142 5.42 12.54 9.76
CA GLY A 142 4.21 13.34 9.59
C GLY A 142 3.12 12.94 10.58
N SER A 143 1.94 12.62 10.07
CA SER A 143 0.78 12.17 10.87
C SER A 143 0.65 10.65 10.95
N ALA A 144 1.63 9.90 10.45
CA ALA A 144 1.57 8.45 10.34
C ALA A 144 2.62 7.76 11.22
N SER A 145 2.22 6.68 11.88
CA SER A 145 3.10 5.78 12.62
C SER A 145 3.31 4.51 11.82
N TYR A 146 4.55 4.08 11.74
CA TYR A 146 5.00 2.91 10.98
C TYR A 146 5.52 1.84 11.92
N THR A 147 5.17 0.59 11.64
CA THR A 147 5.78 -0.59 12.23
C THR A 147 6.25 -1.47 11.07
N ILE A 148 7.56 -1.72 10.99
CA ILE A 148 8.16 -2.65 10.05
C ILE A 148 8.49 -3.92 10.81
N GLU A 149 7.94 -5.04 10.39
CA GLU A 149 8.18 -6.34 10.99
C GLU A 149 9.16 -7.13 10.11
N GLY A 150 10.32 -7.47 10.68
CA GLY A 150 11.28 -8.36 10.08
C GLY A 150 10.76 -9.80 10.03
N ALA A 151 11.22 -10.56 9.06
CA ALA A 151 10.95 -11.99 8.96
C ALA A 151 11.83 -12.79 9.92
N GLU A 152 11.30 -13.86 10.53
CA GLU A 152 12.07 -14.71 11.43
C GLU A 152 13.19 -15.48 10.70
N GLY A 153 13.00 -15.74 9.41
CA GLY A 153 13.97 -16.45 8.58
C GLY A 153 13.94 -17.96 8.73
N GLY A 154 14.91 -18.61 8.09
CA GLY A 154 15.03 -20.07 8.16
C GLY A 154 13.99 -20.83 7.33
N TYR A 155 13.38 -20.18 6.37
CA TYR A 155 12.37 -20.81 5.49
C TYR A 155 13.02 -21.82 4.54
N ASP A 156 12.34 -22.94 4.33
CA ASP A 156 12.83 -24.01 3.44
C ASP A 156 12.60 -23.70 1.96
N GLU A 157 11.55 -22.92 1.64
CA GLU A 157 11.11 -22.61 0.28
C GLU A 157 10.82 -21.12 0.11
N ASN A 158 11.01 -20.60 -1.11
CA ASN A 158 10.72 -19.20 -1.48
C ASN A 158 11.30 -18.21 -0.44
N LYS A 159 12.57 -18.35 -0.15
CA LYS A 159 13.26 -17.60 0.92
C LYS A 159 13.14 -16.10 0.70
N ASP A 160 13.31 -15.62 -0.53
CA ASP A 160 13.26 -14.23 -0.90
C ASP A 160 11.91 -13.62 -0.56
N ASN A 161 10.84 -14.19 -1.12
CA ASN A 161 9.47 -13.73 -0.87
C ASN A 161 9.06 -13.88 0.61
N ASN A 162 9.42 -14.99 1.26
CA ASN A 162 9.13 -15.17 2.68
C ASN A 162 10.01 -14.29 3.60
N SER A 163 11.07 -13.66 3.07
CA SER A 163 11.82 -12.64 3.81
C SER A 163 11.18 -11.26 3.80
N SER A 164 10.07 -11.09 3.09
CA SER A 164 9.41 -9.79 2.94
C SER A 164 9.17 -9.10 4.28
N LEU A 165 9.64 -7.85 4.38
CA LEU A 165 9.24 -6.96 5.45
C LEU A 165 7.74 -6.69 5.34
N ILE A 166 7.02 -6.80 6.45
CA ILE A 166 5.62 -6.41 6.54
C ILE A 166 5.54 -5.04 7.21
N THR A 167 4.91 -4.09 6.54
CA THR A 167 4.78 -2.73 7.04
C THR A 167 3.34 -2.41 7.38
N THR A 168 3.10 -2.09 8.66
CA THR A 168 1.83 -1.55 9.15
C THR A 168 1.94 -0.05 9.30
N VAL A 169 1.02 0.69 8.68
CA VAL A 169 0.93 2.15 8.80
C VAL A 169 -0.37 2.52 9.49
N SER A 170 -0.29 3.29 10.56
CA SER A 170 -1.45 3.84 11.27
C SER A 170 -1.54 5.34 11.07
N CYS A 171 -2.69 5.84 10.61
CA CYS A 171 -2.94 7.26 10.43
C CYS A 171 -4.39 7.60 10.79
N GLY A 172 -4.57 8.56 11.70
CA GLY A 172 -5.86 8.80 12.33
C GLY A 172 -6.35 7.55 13.07
N THR A 173 -7.55 7.06 12.70
CA THR A 173 -8.09 5.80 13.25
C THR A 173 -8.00 4.63 12.27
N LYS A 174 -7.18 4.77 11.22
CA LYS A 174 -7.10 3.82 10.10
C LYS A 174 -5.78 3.10 10.06
N THR A 175 -5.82 1.83 9.63
CA THR A 175 -4.68 0.93 9.54
C THR A 175 -4.52 0.42 8.11
N TYR A 176 -3.30 0.56 7.58
CA TYR A 176 -2.90 0.19 6.23
C TYR A 176 -1.79 -0.85 6.33
N LEU A 177 -1.94 -1.97 5.64
CA LEU A 177 -1.00 -3.09 5.69
C LEU A 177 -0.38 -3.34 4.31
N PHE A 178 0.95 -3.43 4.28
CA PHE A 178 1.75 -3.73 3.10
C PHE A 178 2.57 -4.98 3.39
N MET A 179 2.37 -6.03 2.60
CA MET A 179 2.93 -7.35 2.90
C MET A 179 4.04 -7.79 1.91
N GLY A 180 4.48 -6.88 1.01
CA GLY A 180 5.43 -7.25 -0.04
C GLY A 180 4.97 -8.49 -0.80
N ASP A 181 5.85 -9.44 -0.99
CA ASP A 181 5.55 -10.73 -1.62
C ASP A 181 5.49 -11.88 -0.61
N ALA A 182 5.12 -11.57 0.64
CA ALA A 182 4.95 -12.58 1.68
C ALA A 182 4.16 -13.78 1.17
N GLN A 183 4.77 -14.96 1.25
CA GLN A 183 4.13 -16.22 0.91
C GLN A 183 3.73 -17.00 2.17
N LYS A 184 3.45 -18.28 1.99
CA LYS A 184 2.82 -19.11 3.01
C LYS A 184 3.47 -18.99 4.40
N TYR A 185 4.79 -19.18 4.49
CA TYR A 185 5.48 -19.21 5.79
C TYR A 185 5.46 -17.83 6.47
N ARG A 186 5.70 -16.77 5.71
CA ARG A 186 5.66 -15.40 6.23
C ARG A 186 4.26 -14.97 6.63
N ILE A 187 3.24 -15.41 5.87
CA ILE A 187 1.82 -15.17 6.22
C ILE A 187 1.43 -15.93 7.49
N GLU A 188 1.84 -17.20 7.62
CA GLU A 188 1.57 -18.00 8.81
C GLU A 188 2.24 -17.38 10.05
N GLU A 189 3.52 -16.99 9.94
CA GLU A 189 4.24 -16.25 10.99
C GLU A 189 3.54 -14.95 11.41
N TYR A 190 3.06 -14.17 10.44
CA TYR A 190 2.30 -12.95 10.72
C TYR A 190 1.00 -13.26 11.49
N LEU A 191 0.27 -14.27 11.07
CA LEU A 191 -1.00 -14.67 11.69
C LEU A 191 -0.83 -15.28 13.09
N GLU A 192 0.34 -15.80 13.44
CA GLU A 192 0.62 -16.24 14.82
C GLU A 192 0.71 -15.06 15.79
N LYS A 193 1.08 -13.88 15.31
CA LYS A 193 1.28 -12.65 16.11
C LYS A 193 0.10 -11.70 16.05
N HIS A 194 -0.71 -11.76 14.97
CA HIS A 194 -1.73 -10.77 14.65
C HIS A 194 -3.10 -11.40 14.40
N ASN A 195 -4.12 -10.79 14.97
CA ASN A 195 -5.53 -11.18 14.80
C ASN A 195 -6.46 -9.96 14.61
N GLU A 196 -5.88 -8.78 14.36
CA GLU A 196 -6.60 -7.53 14.18
C GLU A 196 -7.04 -7.35 12.73
N THR A 197 -8.14 -6.62 12.54
CA THR A 197 -8.59 -6.19 11.21
C THR A 197 -7.78 -5.00 10.72
N VAL A 198 -7.68 -4.84 9.39
CA VAL A 198 -7.07 -3.67 8.76
C VAL A 198 -8.07 -2.94 7.86
N ASP A 199 -7.88 -1.66 7.64
CA ASP A 199 -8.74 -0.87 6.76
C ASP A 199 -8.37 -1.03 5.29
N PHE A 200 -7.06 -1.07 5.00
CA PHE A 200 -6.52 -1.19 3.65
C PHE A 200 -5.41 -2.25 3.61
N LEU A 201 -5.38 -3.03 2.52
CA LEU A 201 -4.39 -4.07 2.30
C LEU A 201 -3.75 -3.95 0.91
N LYS A 202 -2.41 -3.81 0.83
CA LYS A 202 -1.67 -4.22 -0.37
C LYS A 202 -1.54 -5.74 -0.32
N VAL A 203 -2.15 -6.39 -1.29
CA VAL A 203 -2.26 -7.86 -1.34
C VAL A 203 -0.88 -8.48 -1.52
N PRO A 204 -0.49 -9.50 -0.73
CA PRO A 204 0.81 -10.13 -0.89
C PRO A 204 0.94 -10.85 -2.22
N TYR A 205 2.18 -10.97 -2.68
CA TYR A 205 2.57 -11.75 -3.87
C TYR A 205 1.73 -11.42 -5.09
N HIS A 206 1.52 -10.13 -5.35
CA HIS A 206 0.76 -9.59 -6.49
C HIS A 206 -0.62 -10.24 -6.72
N GLY A 207 -1.18 -10.83 -5.69
CA GLY A 207 -2.46 -11.52 -5.78
C GLY A 207 -2.41 -12.94 -6.37
N HIS A 208 -1.23 -13.53 -6.57
CA HIS A 208 -1.11 -14.95 -6.85
C HIS A 208 -1.84 -15.77 -5.80
N TYR A 209 -2.67 -16.71 -6.25
CA TYR A 209 -3.50 -17.47 -5.33
C TYR A 209 -2.71 -18.50 -4.52
N MET A 210 -2.79 -18.36 -3.20
CA MET A 210 -2.28 -19.31 -2.22
C MET A 210 -3.39 -19.74 -1.26
N SER A 211 -3.35 -20.98 -0.78
CA SER A 211 -4.40 -21.50 0.11
C SER A 211 -4.50 -20.76 1.45
N CYS A 212 -3.38 -20.23 1.96
CA CYS A 212 -3.28 -19.44 3.20
C CYS A 212 -4.01 -18.09 3.10
N LEU A 213 -4.20 -17.52 1.90
CA LEU A 213 -4.90 -16.25 1.71
C LEU A 213 -6.33 -16.25 2.24
N LYS A 214 -7.00 -17.41 2.24
CA LYS A 214 -8.33 -17.51 2.80
C LYS A 214 -8.35 -17.18 4.29
N GLU A 215 -7.38 -17.68 5.04
CA GLU A 215 -7.27 -17.40 6.46
C GLU A 215 -6.79 -15.98 6.72
N LEU A 216 -5.79 -15.52 5.95
CA LEU A 216 -5.31 -14.15 6.02
C LEU A 216 -6.45 -13.14 5.86
N TYR A 217 -7.25 -13.27 4.78
CA TYR A 217 -8.33 -12.30 4.53
C TYR A 217 -9.48 -12.44 5.53
N ARG A 218 -9.70 -13.65 6.09
CA ARG A 218 -10.67 -13.86 7.16
C ARG A 218 -10.29 -13.11 8.44
N VAL A 219 -9.01 -13.04 8.76
CA VAL A 219 -8.49 -12.30 9.93
C VAL A 219 -8.50 -10.79 9.63
N LEU A 220 -7.87 -10.37 8.54
CA LEU A 220 -7.67 -8.97 8.23
C LEU A 220 -8.93 -8.20 7.85
N GLN A 221 -9.89 -8.82 7.15
CA GLN A 221 -11.17 -8.23 6.70
C GLN A 221 -11.02 -6.83 6.09
N PRO A 222 -10.14 -6.60 5.11
CA PRO A 222 -9.84 -5.26 4.62
C PRO A 222 -11.05 -4.62 3.94
N SER A 223 -11.35 -3.36 4.27
CA SER A 223 -12.43 -2.60 3.64
C SER A 223 -12.10 -2.20 2.20
N ALA A 224 -10.81 -2.11 1.87
CA ALA A 224 -10.30 -1.93 0.52
C ALA A 224 -8.96 -2.68 0.37
N SER A 225 -8.68 -3.17 -0.83
CA SER A 225 -7.44 -3.86 -1.15
C SER A 225 -6.93 -3.44 -2.52
N VAL A 226 -5.61 -3.41 -2.69
CA VAL A 226 -4.96 -3.21 -3.99
C VAL A 226 -4.12 -4.42 -4.35
N ILE A 227 -4.22 -4.84 -5.60
CA ILE A 227 -3.39 -5.87 -6.22
C ILE A 227 -2.49 -5.16 -7.23
N THR A 228 -1.19 -5.24 -7.04
CA THR A 228 -0.18 -4.78 -7.99
C THR A 228 0.01 -5.85 -9.06
N CYS A 229 -0.47 -5.61 -10.26
CA CYS A 229 -0.47 -6.59 -11.35
C CYS A 229 -0.40 -5.90 -12.71
N SER A 230 0.03 -6.67 -13.72
CA SER A 230 -0.10 -6.28 -15.12
C SER A 230 -1.37 -6.87 -15.75
N ASP A 231 -1.62 -6.60 -17.03
CA ASP A 231 -2.72 -7.21 -17.80
C ASP A 231 -2.57 -8.72 -17.98
N THR A 232 -1.37 -9.25 -17.80
CA THR A 232 -1.04 -10.65 -18.08
C THR A 232 -0.54 -11.43 -16.87
N GLU A 233 -0.08 -10.75 -15.82
CA GLU A 233 0.51 -11.38 -14.62
C GLU A 233 0.03 -10.72 -13.33
N PRO A 234 -0.38 -11.50 -12.33
CA PRO A 234 -0.64 -12.96 -12.40
C PRO A 234 -1.72 -13.34 -13.41
N GLN A 235 -1.79 -14.63 -13.74
CA GLN A 235 -2.85 -15.11 -14.67
C GLN A 235 -4.23 -14.76 -14.12
N GLU A 236 -5.14 -14.36 -15.00
CA GLU A 236 -6.51 -13.93 -14.64
C GLU A 236 -7.26 -14.97 -13.78
N SER A 237 -7.00 -16.26 -13.98
CA SER A 237 -7.62 -17.33 -13.19
C SER A 237 -7.18 -17.33 -11.71
N GLU A 238 -5.97 -16.87 -11.42
CA GLU A 238 -5.44 -16.74 -10.05
C GLU A 238 -5.93 -15.45 -9.41
N LEU A 239 -5.85 -14.34 -10.14
CA LEU A 239 -6.40 -13.06 -9.71
C LEU A 239 -7.86 -13.17 -9.31
N ASN A 240 -8.68 -13.82 -10.16
CA ASN A 240 -10.11 -14.02 -9.89
C ASN A 240 -10.37 -14.83 -8.62
N LYS A 241 -9.51 -15.80 -8.27
CA LYS A 241 -9.64 -16.53 -7.00
C LYS A 241 -9.33 -15.64 -5.79
N SER A 242 -8.23 -14.90 -5.87
CA SER A 242 -7.82 -13.97 -4.82
C SER A 242 -8.86 -12.87 -4.60
N GLU A 243 -9.29 -12.22 -5.68
CA GLU A 243 -10.34 -11.19 -5.62
C GLU A 243 -11.67 -11.68 -5.08
N LYS A 244 -12.09 -12.89 -5.48
CA LYS A 244 -13.35 -13.48 -4.97
C LYS A 244 -13.34 -13.63 -3.46
N LEU A 245 -12.18 -13.87 -2.86
CA LEU A 245 -12.04 -13.91 -1.41
C LEU A 245 -12.09 -12.50 -0.81
N LEU A 246 -11.36 -11.55 -1.38
CA LEU A 246 -11.28 -10.17 -0.91
C LEU A 246 -12.61 -9.42 -1.03
N LYS A 247 -13.32 -9.60 -2.16
CA LYS A 247 -14.63 -8.97 -2.43
C LYS A 247 -15.72 -9.37 -1.42
N GLN A 248 -15.47 -10.34 -0.54
CA GLN A 248 -16.36 -10.66 0.60
C GLN A 248 -16.26 -9.61 1.72
N TYR A 249 -15.15 -8.86 1.78
CA TYR A 249 -14.85 -7.91 2.85
C TYR A 249 -14.91 -6.46 2.39
N GLY A 250 -14.44 -6.16 1.17
CA GLY A 250 -14.36 -4.79 0.70
C GLY A 250 -14.13 -4.65 -0.81
N SER A 251 -13.79 -3.43 -1.21
CA SER A 251 -13.46 -3.10 -2.60
C SER A 251 -12.07 -3.63 -2.96
N VAL A 252 -11.90 -4.03 -4.21
CA VAL A 252 -10.60 -4.50 -4.74
C VAL A 252 -10.26 -3.69 -5.98
N TYR A 253 -9.05 -3.15 -6.00
CA TYR A 253 -8.46 -2.35 -7.06
C TYR A 253 -7.28 -3.10 -7.67
N ARG A 254 -7.04 -2.94 -8.97
CA ARG A 254 -5.89 -3.52 -9.68
C ARG A 254 -5.05 -2.41 -10.28
N THR A 255 -3.74 -2.44 -10.10
CA THR A 255 -2.87 -1.43 -10.75
C THR A 255 -2.81 -1.57 -12.26
N SER A 256 -3.22 -2.71 -12.86
CA SER A 256 -3.42 -2.80 -14.31
C SER A 256 -4.47 -1.80 -14.84
N ASP A 257 -5.45 -1.43 -14.02
CA ASP A 257 -6.50 -0.46 -14.40
C ASP A 257 -6.04 1.00 -14.19
N GLY A 258 -4.91 1.22 -13.54
CA GLY A 258 -4.33 2.54 -13.25
C GLY A 258 -3.70 2.64 -11.86
N THR A 259 -2.97 3.70 -11.61
CA THR A 259 -2.45 4.06 -10.29
C THR A 259 -3.59 4.20 -9.27
N VAL A 260 -3.42 3.62 -8.08
CA VAL A 260 -4.40 3.67 -6.99
C VAL A 260 -3.95 4.66 -5.93
N THR A 261 -4.78 5.66 -5.65
CA THR A 261 -4.49 6.68 -4.64
C THR A 261 -5.45 6.55 -3.46
N VAL A 262 -4.87 6.51 -2.25
CA VAL A 262 -5.62 6.43 -0.99
C VAL A 262 -5.38 7.71 -0.19
N TYR A 263 -6.45 8.40 0.19
CA TYR A 263 -6.40 9.58 1.04
C TYR A 263 -6.88 9.22 2.44
N CYS A 264 -6.01 9.36 3.43
CA CYS A 264 -6.34 9.18 4.84
C CYS A 264 -6.80 10.48 5.48
N TYR A 265 -7.88 10.40 6.23
CA TYR A 265 -8.43 11.45 7.09
C TYR A 265 -8.46 10.95 8.54
N GLN A 266 -8.81 11.79 9.49
CA GLN A 266 -8.82 11.42 10.91
C GLN A 266 -9.61 10.14 11.21
N ASN A 267 -10.79 9.97 10.61
CA ASN A 267 -11.72 8.85 10.93
C ASN A 267 -12.17 8.08 9.68
N ALA A 268 -11.59 8.36 8.53
CA ALA A 268 -12.00 7.78 7.25
C ALA A 268 -10.83 7.69 6.29
N PHE A 269 -11.00 6.93 5.23
CA PHE A 269 -10.15 7.01 4.04
C PHE A 269 -11.00 6.94 2.78
N THR A 270 -10.45 7.34 1.65
CA THR A 270 -11.04 7.17 0.32
C THR A 270 -10.02 6.65 -0.65
N VAL A 271 -10.48 5.89 -1.63
CA VAL A 271 -9.63 5.35 -2.70
C VAL A 271 -10.09 5.93 -4.03
N GLU A 272 -9.16 6.37 -4.84
CA GLU A 272 -9.35 6.88 -6.20
C GLU A 272 -8.45 6.07 -7.17
N GLN A 273 -9.01 5.78 -8.35
CA GLN A 273 -8.31 5.08 -9.43
C GLN A 273 -8.77 5.64 -10.78
#